data_37cb14c8c525d223211b13c4c82f805a
#
_entry.id   37cb14c8c525d223211b13c4c82f805a
#
_cell.length_a   1.000
_cell.length_b   1.000
_cell.length_c   1.000
_cell.angle_alpha   90.00
_cell.angle_beta   90.00
_cell.angle_gamma   90.00
#
_symmetry.space_group_name_H-M   'P 1'
#
loop_
_entity.id
_entity.type
_entity.pdbx_description
1 polymer ?
#
loop_
_entity_poly.entity_id
_entity_poly.type
_entity_poly.pdbx_seq_one_letter_code
_entity_poly.pdbx_strand_id
1 'polypeptide(L)'
;MYKETRVVPKLENGSVLEAVTNGPPQSGIALAKSSKINLICDAFLSVLSTRTSTNLQNIITANVCKSPPALDDGLLVVSQLMKEDESMADKAVEHICFLADVNRLYENALGLYNLDLALLIAQKSQKDPREYLPFLQNLQSMTKLLRRFTIDDYLSRHSKALTHLHELGHFEELQNYTQTHNLYQHALSLYRYNPEKHKILTALFASYLESKSQFREAALAYETLPNYTKATSCYLSSGPSQWRETLYAALSQSPPLSGSALNDLTTSLYDALIESKDYFAAATIQLEHMSSIDGAAWTFCKGYFFADAFHLVALKSKPELLENVIDPGLNEALASSTELLAECKGQLLAQVPRIRELREKALADPLAFYEGERGGDGDVPDDVSVAASSKLSTNRSMFTRYTGKGSLGTLGTGVSRATSKNRRREERKRARGKKGSVYEEEYLVASVERLIKRVESVRDEIGRLVVGLIRRGMWERARAVEGSLAEVIGLCQTCIPEVFNTKALPRAEMQRGEEEVFRPVGGD
;
A
#
# COMPACT_ATOMS: atom_id res chain seq x y z
N MET A 1 23.00 -27.80 -24.51
CA MET A 1 24.45 -27.47 -24.59
C MET A 1 24.91 -26.35 -23.64
N TYR A 2 24.02 -25.51 -23.11
CA TYR A 2 24.42 -24.36 -22.25
C TYR A 2 24.30 -24.61 -20.74
N LYS A 3 23.96 -25.81 -20.29
CA LYS A 3 23.82 -26.13 -18.86
C LYS A 3 25.13 -26.50 -18.14
N GLU A 4 26.22 -26.72 -18.85
CA GLU A 4 27.45 -27.29 -18.25
C GLU A 4 28.69 -26.40 -18.24
N THR A 5 28.64 -25.16 -18.73
CA THR A 5 29.82 -24.28 -18.65
C THR A 5 29.92 -23.65 -17.24
N ARG A 6 30.55 -24.39 -16.33
CA ARG A 6 30.97 -23.92 -14.98
C ARG A 6 32.29 -23.14 -15.00
N VAL A 7 32.55 -22.29 -15.95
CA VAL A 7 33.73 -21.43 -15.90
C VAL A 7 33.29 -20.01 -15.60
N VAL A 8 33.42 -19.61 -14.35
CA VAL A 8 33.25 -18.21 -13.92
C VAL A 8 34.55 -17.48 -14.22
N PRO A 9 34.61 -16.50 -15.14
CA PRO A 9 35.78 -15.66 -15.29
C PRO A 9 35.97 -14.83 -14.02
N LYS A 10 37.15 -14.90 -13.39
CA LYS A 10 37.54 -13.97 -12.33
C LYS A 10 37.67 -12.58 -12.96
N LEU A 11 36.75 -11.70 -12.65
CA LEU A 11 36.84 -10.26 -12.92
C LEU A 11 37.68 -9.62 -11.81
N GLU A 12 38.81 -9.06 -12.20
CA GLU A 12 39.81 -8.43 -11.29
C GLU A 12 39.43 -7.04 -10.76
N ASN A 13 38.16 -6.62 -10.81
CA ASN A 13 37.74 -5.32 -10.27
C ASN A 13 36.60 -5.52 -9.27
N GLY A 14 36.94 -5.44 -7.98
CA GLY A 14 36.11 -5.71 -6.80
C GLY A 14 34.96 -4.74 -6.51
N SER A 15 34.53 -3.88 -7.44
CA SER A 15 33.48 -2.89 -7.16
C SER A 15 32.06 -3.27 -7.63
N VAL A 16 31.91 -4.37 -8.38
CA VAL A 16 30.60 -4.78 -8.93
C VAL A 16 29.95 -5.91 -8.12
N LEU A 17 30.68 -6.57 -7.22
CA LEU A 17 30.19 -7.71 -6.44
C LEU A 17 29.47 -7.34 -5.14
N GLU A 18 29.69 -6.15 -4.59
CA GLU A 18 29.03 -5.74 -3.33
C GLU A 18 27.58 -5.29 -3.50
N ALA A 19 27.16 -4.88 -4.70
CA ALA A 19 25.77 -4.49 -4.97
C ALA A 19 24.79 -5.67 -5.15
N VAL A 20 25.30 -6.90 -5.31
CA VAL A 20 24.49 -8.10 -5.62
C VAL A 20 24.15 -8.93 -4.39
N THR A 21 24.78 -8.67 -3.23
CA THR A 21 24.66 -9.52 -2.03
C THR A 21 23.49 -9.20 -1.11
N ASN A 22 22.73 -8.13 -1.36
CA ASN A 22 21.62 -7.69 -0.48
C ASN A 22 20.20 -7.92 -1.03
N GLY A 23 20.03 -8.74 -2.07
CA GLY A 23 18.72 -9.17 -2.59
C GLY A 23 18.36 -10.60 -2.20
N PRO A 24 17.09 -11.01 -2.26
CA PRO A 24 16.70 -12.38 -1.99
C PRO A 24 17.43 -13.34 -2.95
N PRO A 25 17.96 -14.48 -2.46
CA PRO A 25 18.97 -15.29 -3.17
C PRO A 25 18.52 -15.93 -4.49
N GLN A 26 17.24 -15.91 -4.82
CA GLN A 26 16.72 -16.47 -6.08
C GLN A 26 16.69 -15.46 -7.24
N SER A 27 16.54 -14.16 -6.98
CA SER A 27 16.50 -13.14 -8.03
C SER A 27 17.90 -12.78 -8.56
N GLY A 28 18.93 -12.81 -7.71
CA GLY A 28 20.30 -12.50 -8.09
C GLY A 28 20.93 -13.53 -9.04
N ILE A 29 20.61 -14.81 -8.87
CA ILE A 29 21.14 -15.90 -9.72
C ILE A 29 20.50 -15.85 -11.12
N ALA A 30 19.22 -15.49 -11.22
CA ALA A 30 18.53 -15.36 -12.50
C ALA A 30 19.03 -14.14 -13.30
N LEU A 31 19.24 -13.01 -12.65
CA LEU A 31 19.81 -11.80 -13.26
C LEU A 31 21.26 -12.00 -13.73
N ALA A 32 22.09 -12.67 -12.95
CA ALA A 32 23.48 -12.98 -13.35
C ALA A 32 23.54 -13.94 -14.56
N LYS A 33 22.62 -14.91 -14.65
CA LYS A 33 22.52 -15.84 -15.79
C LYS A 33 22.04 -15.14 -17.06
N SER A 34 21.00 -14.31 -16.97
CA SER A 34 20.49 -13.55 -18.12
C SER A 34 21.53 -12.57 -18.67
N SER A 35 22.24 -11.86 -17.80
CA SER A 35 23.32 -10.95 -18.19
C SER A 35 24.46 -11.68 -18.93
N LYS A 36 24.86 -12.87 -18.46
CA LYS A 36 25.91 -13.67 -19.13
C LYS A 36 25.49 -14.15 -20.50
N ILE A 37 24.25 -14.62 -20.66
CA ILE A 37 23.71 -15.06 -21.95
C ILE A 37 23.70 -13.88 -22.94
N ASN A 38 23.20 -12.71 -22.47
CA ASN A 38 23.13 -11.52 -23.33
C ASN A 38 24.52 -11.06 -23.79
N LEU A 39 25.52 -11.04 -22.90
CA LEU A 39 26.90 -10.70 -23.27
C LEU A 39 27.49 -11.65 -24.34
N ILE A 40 27.20 -12.95 -24.21
CA ILE A 40 27.63 -13.94 -25.21
C ILE A 40 26.93 -13.69 -26.55
N CYS A 41 25.61 -13.48 -26.53
CA CYS A 41 24.84 -13.18 -27.75
C CYS A 41 25.31 -11.87 -28.40
N ASP A 42 25.59 -10.84 -27.63
CA ASP A 42 26.09 -9.55 -28.14
C ASP A 42 27.48 -9.68 -28.75
N ALA A 43 28.37 -10.48 -28.15
CA ALA A 43 29.68 -10.79 -28.71
C ALA A 43 29.58 -11.55 -30.06
N PHE A 44 28.66 -12.52 -30.16
CA PHE A 44 28.40 -13.18 -31.44
C PHE A 44 27.83 -12.20 -32.48
N LEU A 45 26.84 -11.39 -32.10
CA LEU A 45 26.23 -10.43 -33.00
C LEU A 45 27.25 -9.41 -33.54
N SER A 46 28.20 -8.93 -32.73
CA SER A 46 29.22 -7.98 -33.14
C SER A 46 30.14 -8.53 -34.23
N VAL A 47 30.43 -9.82 -34.21
CA VAL A 47 31.28 -10.51 -35.20
C VAL A 47 30.45 -10.93 -36.43
N LEU A 48 29.27 -11.51 -36.23
CA LEU A 48 28.46 -12.09 -37.31
C LEU A 48 27.76 -11.03 -38.16
N SER A 49 27.48 -9.83 -37.63
CA SER A 49 26.84 -8.72 -38.34
C SER A 49 27.69 -8.22 -39.53
N THR A 50 28.98 -8.47 -39.53
CA THR A 50 29.87 -8.11 -40.68
C THR A 50 29.66 -8.99 -41.92
N ARG A 51 29.02 -10.17 -41.75
CA ARG A 51 28.75 -11.15 -42.82
C ARG A 51 27.33 -11.70 -42.71
N THR A 52 26.35 -10.85 -42.85
CA THR A 52 24.91 -11.16 -42.62
C THR A 52 24.41 -12.26 -43.56
N SER A 53 24.76 -12.25 -44.84
CA SER A 53 24.26 -13.20 -45.82
C SER A 53 24.68 -14.66 -45.55
N THR A 54 25.86 -14.89 -45.00
CA THR A 54 26.37 -16.24 -44.72
C THR A 54 25.97 -16.73 -43.32
N ASN A 55 25.73 -15.81 -42.39
CA ASN A 55 25.48 -16.14 -40.97
C ASN A 55 24.07 -15.77 -40.46
N LEU A 56 23.14 -15.60 -41.36
CA LEU A 56 21.79 -15.11 -41.07
C LEU A 56 21.08 -15.90 -39.97
N GLN A 57 21.11 -17.23 -40.05
CA GLN A 57 20.46 -18.09 -39.05
C GLN A 57 21.10 -17.94 -37.67
N ASN A 58 22.43 -17.77 -37.61
CA ASN A 58 23.12 -17.58 -36.33
C ASN A 58 22.79 -16.21 -35.70
N ILE A 59 22.66 -15.16 -36.53
CA ILE A 59 22.28 -13.81 -36.09
C ILE A 59 20.85 -13.84 -35.51
N ILE A 60 19.92 -14.47 -36.20
CA ILE A 60 18.52 -14.61 -35.71
C ILE A 60 18.51 -15.41 -34.42
N THR A 61 19.22 -16.55 -34.37
CA THR A 61 19.28 -17.38 -33.16
C THR A 61 19.88 -16.60 -31.99
N ALA A 62 20.94 -15.82 -32.20
CA ALA A 62 21.54 -15.02 -31.14
C ALA A 62 20.59 -13.96 -30.59
N ASN A 63 19.75 -13.32 -31.41
CA ASN A 63 18.74 -12.36 -30.96
C ASN A 63 17.59 -13.03 -30.20
N VAL A 64 17.13 -14.19 -30.68
CA VAL A 64 16.02 -14.93 -30.00
C VAL A 64 16.50 -15.53 -28.67
N CYS A 65 17.77 -15.94 -28.57
CA CYS A 65 18.32 -16.54 -27.33
C CYS A 65 18.62 -15.54 -26.22
N LYS A 66 18.53 -14.25 -26.46
CA LYS A 66 18.65 -13.23 -25.39
C LYS A 66 17.56 -13.39 -24.32
N SER A 67 17.82 -12.91 -23.15
CA SER A 67 16.88 -12.89 -22.04
C SER A 67 16.70 -11.45 -21.51
N PRO A 68 15.55 -10.78 -21.78
CA PRO A 68 14.44 -11.22 -22.64
C PRO A 68 14.81 -11.34 -24.13
N PRO A 69 14.06 -12.17 -24.90
CA PRO A 69 14.31 -12.32 -26.34
C PRO A 69 14.19 -10.99 -27.10
N ALA A 70 15.22 -10.65 -27.87
CA ALA A 70 15.24 -9.43 -28.70
C ALA A 70 14.62 -9.72 -30.09
N LEU A 71 13.32 -10.03 -30.08
CA LEU A 71 12.60 -10.39 -31.31
C LEU A 71 12.53 -9.24 -32.31
N ASP A 72 12.40 -8.00 -31.81
CA ASP A 72 12.37 -6.80 -32.66
C ASP A 72 13.65 -6.64 -33.46
N ASP A 73 14.83 -6.86 -32.85
CA ASP A 73 16.14 -6.78 -33.54
C ASP A 73 16.26 -7.87 -34.59
N GLY A 74 15.82 -9.10 -34.27
CA GLY A 74 15.77 -10.21 -35.24
C GLY A 74 14.86 -9.91 -36.43
N LEU A 75 13.68 -9.36 -36.19
CA LEU A 75 12.71 -8.99 -37.22
C LEU A 75 13.19 -7.78 -38.08
N LEU A 76 13.93 -6.84 -37.50
CA LEU A 76 14.55 -5.74 -38.25
C LEU A 76 15.55 -6.26 -39.28
N VAL A 77 16.37 -7.24 -38.91
CA VAL A 77 17.31 -7.89 -39.88
C VAL A 77 16.53 -8.55 -41.01
N VAL A 78 15.45 -9.27 -40.70
CA VAL A 78 14.57 -9.87 -41.72
C VAL A 78 13.93 -8.81 -42.61
N SER A 79 13.45 -7.71 -42.04
CA SER A 79 12.84 -6.59 -42.77
C SER A 79 13.81 -5.91 -43.75
N GLN A 80 15.11 -5.87 -43.41
CA GLN A 80 16.14 -5.36 -44.33
C GLN A 80 16.36 -6.33 -45.50
N LEU A 81 16.45 -7.64 -45.19
CA LEU A 81 16.62 -8.67 -46.22
C LEU A 81 15.44 -8.75 -47.20
N MET A 82 14.20 -8.50 -46.75
CA MET A 82 13.03 -8.43 -47.66
C MET A 82 13.18 -7.40 -48.78
N LYS A 83 14.05 -6.39 -48.61
CA LYS A 83 14.35 -5.37 -49.64
C LYS A 83 15.49 -5.75 -50.56
N GLU A 84 16.38 -6.65 -50.14
CA GLU A 84 17.58 -7.04 -50.83
C GLU A 84 17.43 -8.40 -51.54
N ASP A 85 16.89 -9.40 -50.83
CA ASP A 85 16.72 -10.78 -51.32
C ASP A 85 15.52 -11.46 -50.66
N GLU A 86 14.41 -11.55 -51.38
CA GLU A 86 13.15 -12.14 -50.93
C GLU A 86 13.31 -13.63 -50.56
N SER A 87 14.12 -14.38 -51.32
CA SER A 87 14.35 -15.81 -51.04
C SER A 87 15.08 -16.06 -49.72
N MET A 88 16.03 -15.17 -49.38
CA MET A 88 16.75 -15.24 -48.12
C MET A 88 15.86 -14.79 -46.94
N ALA A 89 14.99 -13.81 -47.18
CA ALA A 89 14.01 -13.37 -46.18
C ALA A 89 13.01 -14.48 -45.83
N ASP A 90 12.53 -15.23 -46.82
CA ASP A 90 11.62 -16.37 -46.59
C ASP A 90 12.25 -17.43 -45.66
N LYS A 91 13.50 -17.81 -45.93
CA LYS A 91 14.26 -18.75 -45.10
C LYS A 91 14.50 -18.23 -43.69
N ALA A 92 14.74 -16.92 -43.58
CA ALA A 92 14.91 -16.25 -42.28
C ALA A 92 13.61 -16.29 -41.44
N VAL A 93 12.47 -16.04 -42.08
CA VAL A 93 11.15 -16.11 -41.39
C VAL A 93 10.83 -17.54 -40.99
N GLU A 94 11.09 -18.53 -41.82
CA GLU A 94 10.92 -19.94 -41.45
C GLU A 94 11.77 -20.31 -40.23
N HIS A 95 13.00 -19.85 -40.21
CA HIS A 95 13.93 -20.11 -39.09
C HIS A 95 13.49 -19.43 -37.80
N ILE A 96 13.06 -18.15 -37.83
CA ILE A 96 12.61 -17.45 -36.62
C ILE A 96 11.29 -18.00 -36.10
N CYS A 97 10.37 -18.41 -36.98
CA CYS A 97 9.11 -19.06 -36.60
C CYS A 97 9.34 -20.43 -35.93
N PHE A 98 10.44 -21.11 -36.25
CA PHE A 98 10.83 -22.32 -35.55
C PHE A 98 11.38 -22.07 -34.15
N LEU A 99 12.03 -20.93 -33.92
CA LEU A 99 12.71 -20.62 -32.67
C LEU A 99 11.81 -19.92 -31.63
N ALA A 100 10.83 -19.16 -32.07
CA ALA A 100 9.99 -18.32 -31.20
C ALA A 100 8.49 -18.53 -31.46
N ASP A 101 7.67 -18.14 -30.47
CA ASP A 101 6.22 -18.18 -30.60
C ASP A 101 5.75 -17.26 -31.73
N VAL A 102 5.01 -17.83 -32.64
CA VAL A 102 4.54 -17.18 -33.86
C VAL A 102 3.59 -16.02 -33.58
N ASN A 103 2.76 -16.12 -32.53
CA ASN A 103 1.84 -15.03 -32.17
C ASN A 103 2.63 -13.81 -31.72
N ARG A 104 3.67 -14.01 -30.90
CA ARG A 104 4.55 -12.93 -30.46
C ARG A 104 5.35 -12.33 -31.61
N LEU A 105 5.80 -13.16 -32.57
CA LEU A 105 6.48 -12.67 -33.77
C LEU A 105 5.56 -11.80 -34.63
N TYR A 106 4.32 -12.23 -34.82
CA TYR A 106 3.32 -11.47 -35.56
C TYR A 106 3.01 -10.12 -34.90
N GLU A 107 2.80 -10.13 -33.57
CA GLU A 107 2.57 -8.91 -32.79
C GLU A 107 3.79 -7.95 -32.84
N ASN A 108 5.02 -8.49 -32.75
CA ASN A 108 6.22 -7.68 -32.86
C ASN A 108 6.41 -7.11 -34.29
N ALA A 109 6.12 -7.88 -35.33
CA ALA A 109 6.14 -7.40 -36.73
C ALA A 109 5.12 -6.27 -36.96
N LEU A 110 3.90 -6.41 -36.41
CA LEU A 110 2.91 -5.33 -36.41
C LEU A 110 3.45 -4.12 -35.64
N GLY A 111 4.10 -4.34 -34.49
CA GLY A 111 4.69 -3.28 -33.67
C GLY A 111 5.84 -2.54 -34.35
N LEU A 112 6.49 -3.13 -35.34
CA LEU A 112 7.45 -2.47 -36.25
C LEU A 112 6.76 -1.71 -37.40
N TYR A 113 5.45 -1.75 -37.46
CA TYR A 113 4.60 -1.14 -38.50
C TYR A 113 4.90 -1.64 -39.92
N ASN A 114 5.46 -2.84 -40.04
CA ASN A 114 5.77 -3.47 -41.31
C ASN A 114 4.70 -4.54 -41.63
N LEU A 115 3.73 -4.17 -42.47
CA LEU A 115 2.61 -5.06 -42.81
C LEU A 115 3.07 -6.23 -43.71
N ASP A 116 4.05 -6.04 -44.58
CA ASP A 116 4.55 -7.08 -45.47
C ASP A 116 5.26 -8.17 -44.65
N LEU A 117 6.05 -7.78 -43.67
CA LEU A 117 6.67 -8.71 -42.71
C LEU A 117 5.64 -9.46 -41.88
N ALA A 118 4.59 -8.75 -41.38
CA ALA A 118 3.52 -9.37 -40.63
C ALA A 118 2.74 -10.37 -41.48
N LEU A 119 2.48 -10.05 -42.76
CA LEU A 119 1.84 -10.94 -43.72
C LEU A 119 2.69 -12.20 -43.97
N LEU A 120 3.99 -12.03 -44.19
CA LEU A 120 4.91 -13.13 -44.41
C LEU A 120 4.97 -14.09 -43.22
N ILE A 121 5.07 -13.55 -41.99
CA ILE A 121 5.02 -14.35 -40.77
C ILE A 121 3.69 -15.08 -40.65
N ALA A 122 2.56 -14.42 -40.91
CA ALA A 122 1.26 -15.04 -40.83
C ALA A 122 1.09 -16.20 -41.84
N GLN A 123 1.61 -16.04 -43.06
CA GLN A 123 1.60 -17.09 -44.09
C GLN A 123 2.46 -18.30 -43.69
N LYS A 124 3.68 -18.07 -43.21
CA LYS A 124 4.62 -19.15 -42.80
C LYS A 124 4.21 -19.83 -41.50
N SER A 125 3.40 -19.17 -40.69
CA SER A 125 2.93 -19.68 -39.40
C SER A 125 1.68 -20.55 -39.47
N GLN A 126 1.12 -20.78 -40.64
CA GLN A 126 -0.12 -21.53 -40.84
C GLN A 126 -1.34 -20.97 -40.08
N LYS A 127 -1.37 -19.67 -39.78
CA LYS A 127 -2.56 -19.00 -39.27
C LYS A 127 -3.71 -19.05 -40.30
N ASP A 128 -4.93 -19.07 -39.81
CA ASP A 128 -6.09 -19.02 -40.71
C ASP A 128 -6.11 -17.68 -41.46
N PRO A 129 -6.04 -17.68 -42.79
CA PRO A 129 -6.14 -16.48 -43.60
C PRO A 129 -7.38 -15.62 -43.32
N ARG A 130 -8.48 -16.25 -42.87
CA ARG A 130 -9.72 -15.56 -42.54
C ARG A 130 -9.58 -14.64 -41.30
N GLU A 131 -8.62 -14.90 -40.45
CA GLU A 131 -8.40 -14.09 -39.24
C GLU A 131 -7.50 -12.87 -39.51
N TYR A 132 -6.38 -13.05 -40.24
CA TYR A 132 -5.41 -11.99 -40.39
C TYR A 132 -5.57 -11.14 -41.65
N LEU A 133 -6.05 -11.75 -42.79
CA LEU A 133 -6.12 -11.01 -44.04
C LEU A 133 -7.08 -9.81 -44.01
N PRO A 134 -8.32 -9.93 -43.46
CA PRO A 134 -9.23 -8.79 -43.40
C PRO A 134 -8.65 -7.65 -42.52
N PHE A 135 -7.95 -8.00 -41.45
CA PHE A 135 -7.34 -7.03 -40.58
C PHE A 135 -6.17 -6.29 -41.27
N LEU A 136 -5.26 -7.01 -41.94
CA LEU A 136 -4.15 -6.41 -42.67
C LEU A 136 -4.62 -5.57 -43.84
N GLN A 137 -5.66 -6.01 -44.61
CA GLN A 137 -6.28 -5.23 -45.69
C GLN A 137 -6.89 -3.93 -45.17
N ASN A 138 -7.60 -4.00 -44.04
CA ASN A 138 -8.14 -2.82 -43.38
C ASN A 138 -7.01 -1.84 -42.98
N LEU A 139 -5.95 -2.33 -42.36
CA LEU A 139 -4.79 -1.52 -42.00
C LEU A 139 -4.11 -0.88 -43.24
N GLN A 140 -4.05 -1.61 -44.36
CA GLN A 140 -3.48 -1.10 -45.61
C GLN A 140 -4.29 0.04 -46.21
N SER A 141 -5.61 0.01 -46.09
CA SER A 141 -6.51 1.06 -46.55
C SER A 141 -6.44 2.36 -45.76
N MET A 142 -5.96 2.30 -44.51
CA MET A 142 -5.89 3.45 -43.60
C MET A 142 -4.71 4.38 -43.91
N THR A 143 -4.83 5.65 -43.50
CA THR A 143 -3.72 6.59 -43.49
C THR A 143 -2.60 6.13 -42.56
N LYS A 144 -1.37 6.54 -42.80
CA LYS A 144 -0.19 6.08 -42.05
C LYS A 144 -0.33 6.27 -40.54
N LEU A 145 -0.84 7.41 -40.09
CA LEU A 145 -1.02 7.70 -38.65
C LEU A 145 -2.16 6.90 -38.03
N LEU A 146 -3.30 6.80 -38.72
CA LEU A 146 -4.44 6.01 -38.25
C LEU A 146 -4.07 4.52 -38.16
N ARG A 147 -3.31 4.02 -39.13
CA ARG A 147 -2.77 2.65 -39.12
C ARG A 147 -1.91 2.40 -37.90
N ARG A 148 -0.99 3.31 -37.56
CA ARG A 148 -0.15 3.19 -36.37
C ARG A 148 -0.97 3.21 -35.08
N PHE A 149 -1.94 4.10 -35.01
CA PHE A 149 -2.89 4.14 -33.91
C PHE A 149 -3.59 2.79 -33.72
N THR A 150 -4.19 2.26 -34.80
CA THR A 150 -4.94 1.00 -34.76
C THR A 150 -4.04 -0.20 -34.38
N ILE A 151 -2.80 -0.23 -34.87
CA ILE A 151 -1.83 -1.26 -34.51
C ILE A 151 -1.46 -1.17 -33.03
N ASP A 152 -1.13 0.01 -32.53
CA ASP A 152 -0.72 0.17 -31.14
C ASP A 152 -1.88 -0.06 -30.16
N ASP A 153 -3.10 0.28 -30.57
CA ASP A 153 -4.30 -0.04 -29.79
C ASP A 153 -4.53 -1.57 -29.74
N TYR A 154 -4.45 -2.26 -30.88
CA TYR A 154 -4.53 -3.72 -30.95
C TYR A 154 -3.46 -4.40 -30.06
N LEU A 155 -2.24 -3.87 -30.04
CA LEU A 155 -1.13 -4.37 -29.22
C LEU A 155 -1.20 -3.91 -27.75
N SER A 156 -2.27 -3.23 -27.34
CA SER A 156 -2.43 -2.64 -25.99
C SER A 156 -1.30 -1.67 -25.60
N ARG A 157 -0.64 -1.08 -26.59
CA ARG A 157 0.40 -0.04 -26.40
C ARG A 157 -0.24 1.35 -26.30
N HIS A 158 -1.19 1.49 -25.37
CA HIS A 158 -2.09 2.64 -25.27
C HIS A 158 -1.40 4.00 -25.21
N SER A 159 -0.22 4.09 -24.58
CA SER A 159 0.55 5.36 -24.53
C SER A 159 1.02 5.79 -25.91
N LYS A 160 1.50 4.85 -26.76
CA LYS A 160 1.91 5.16 -28.14
C LYS A 160 0.71 5.45 -29.03
N ALA A 161 -0.39 4.69 -28.85
CA ALA A 161 -1.64 4.94 -29.55
C ALA A 161 -2.14 6.36 -29.28
N LEU A 162 -2.11 6.81 -28.02
CA LEU A 162 -2.49 8.18 -27.67
C LEU A 162 -1.61 9.25 -28.36
N THR A 163 -0.31 8.98 -28.50
CA THR A 163 0.61 9.90 -29.21
C THR A 163 0.24 10.02 -30.69
N HIS A 164 -0.08 8.90 -31.36
CA HIS A 164 -0.52 8.93 -32.76
C HIS A 164 -1.88 9.62 -32.92
N LEU A 165 -2.78 9.45 -31.97
CA LEU A 165 -4.07 10.14 -31.96
C LEU A 165 -3.89 11.68 -31.77
N HIS A 166 -2.91 12.07 -30.97
CA HIS A 166 -2.52 13.50 -30.85
C HIS A 166 -1.98 14.05 -32.18
N GLU A 167 -1.13 13.30 -32.89
CA GLU A 167 -0.60 13.69 -34.20
C GLU A 167 -1.67 13.79 -35.27
N LEU A 168 -2.74 12.95 -35.19
CA LEU A 168 -3.92 13.02 -36.06
C LEU A 168 -4.76 14.28 -35.82
N GLY A 169 -4.65 14.87 -34.63
CA GLY A 169 -5.40 16.07 -34.27
C GLY A 169 -6.86 15.83 -33.82
N HIS A 170 -7.30 14.60 -33.69
CA HIS A 170 -8.66 14.20 -33.28
C HIS A 170 -8.81 14.31 -31.76
N PHE A 171 -9.08 15.52 -31.27
CA PHE A 171 -9.07 15.82 -29.83
C PHE A 171 -10.22 15.12 -29.07
N GLU A 172 -11.41 15.04 -29.63
CA GLU A 172 -12.55 14.36 -28.98
C GLU A 172 -12.31 12.86 -28.80
N GLU A 173 -11.79 12.21 -29.83
CA GLU A 173 -11.42 10.78 -29.75
C GLU A 173 -10.31 10.56 -28.73
N LEU A 174 -9.33 11.47 -28.66
CA LEU A 174 -8.26 11.44 -27.67
C LEU A 174 -8.79 11.57 -26.24
N GLN A 175 -9.77 12.44 -25.99
CA GLN A 175 -10.42 12.55 -24.69
C GLN A 175 -11.08 11.24 -24.27
N ASN A 176 -11.89 10.65 -25.16
CA ASN A 176 -12.58 9.38 -24.92
C ASN A 176 -11.56 8.26 -24.66
N TYR A 177 -10.52 8.19 -25.47
CA TYR A 177 -9.45 7.20 -25.33
C TYR A 177 -8.68 7.37 -24.01
N THR A 178 -8.39 8.61 -23.63
CA THR A 178 -7.74 8.94 -22.35
C THR A 178 -8.58 8.50 -21.15
N GLN A 179 -9.91 8.70 -21.20
CA GLN A 179 -10.84 8.26 -20.15
C GLN A 179 -10.92 6.74 -20.06
N THR A 180 -11.00 6.05 -21.20
CA THR A 180 -11.13 4.59 -21.26
C THR A 180 -9.89 3.90 -20.66
N HIS A 181 -8.71 4.40 -20.98
CA HIS A 181 -7.43 3.77 -20.56
C HIS A 181 -6.74 4.48 -19.40
N ASN A 182 -7.34 5.52 -18.80
CA ASN A 182 -6.81 6.29 -17.67
C ASN A 182 -5.42 6.93 -17.95
N LEU A 183 -5.18 7.41 -19.16
CA LEU A 183 -3.89 7.96 -19.62
C LEU A 183 -3.76 9.47 -19.41
N TYR A 184 -4.37 10.03 -18.36
CA TYR A 184 -4.44 11.48 -18.13
C TYR A 184 -3.08 12.16 -18.06
N GLN A 185 -2.11 11.58 -17.34
CA GLN A 185 -0.78 12.16 -17.20
C GLN A 185 -0.06 12.27 -18.55
N HIS A 186 -0.21 11.23 -19.38
CA HIS A 186 0.39 11.24 -20.72
C HIS A 186 -0.32 12.26 -21.64
N ALA A 187 -1.65 12.29 -21.62
CA ALA A 187 -2.43 13.29 -22.37
C ALA A 187 -2.07 14.73 -21.99
N LEU A 188 -1.95 15.02 -20.69
CA LEU A 188 -1.53 16.33 -20.19
C LEU A 188 -0.12 16.71 -20.66
N SER A 189 0.80 15.75 -20.71
CA SER A 189 2.17 15.99 -21.20
C SER A 189 2.18 16.35 -22.69
N LEU A 190 1.35 15.71 -23.52
CA LEU A 190 1.24 15.97 -24.95
C LEU A 190 0.69 17.38 -25.24
N TYR A 191 -0.29 17.84 -24.44
CA TYR A 191 -0.91 19.16 -24.63
C TYR A 191 -0.34 20.25 -23.74
N ARG A 192 0.86 20.07 -23.19
CA ARG A 192 1.52 21.04 -22.29
C ARG A 192 1.60 22.47 -22.85
N TYR A 193 1.77 22.61 -24.17
CA TYR A 193 1.91 23.89 -24.85
C TYR A 193 0.60 24.44 -25.44
N ASN A 194 -0.52 23.72 -25.27
CA ASN A 194 -1.84 24.17 -25.71
C ASN A 194 -2.74 24.41 -24.49
N PRO A 195 -2.83 25.66 -24.00
CA PRO A 195 -3.49 25.97 -22.73
C PRO A 195 -4.99 25.63 -22.73
N GLU A 196 -5.67 25.76 -23.86
CA GLU A 196 -7.11 25.51 -23.96
C GLU A 196 -7.43 24.01 -23.81
N LYS A 197 -6.77 23.20 -24.62
CA LYS A 197 -6.94 21.75 -24.57
C LYS A 197 -6.42 21.15 -23.26
N HIS A 198 -5.32 21.71 -22.73
CA HIS A 198 -4.78 21.34 -21.42
C HIS A 198 -5.79 21.57 -20.30
N LYS A 199 -6.49 22.71 -20.27
CA LYS A 199 -7.56 22.99 -19.28
C LYS A 199 -8.67 21.94 -19.34
N ILE A 200 -9.12 21.56 -20.54
CA ILE A 200 -10.18 20.54 -20.71
C ILE A 200 -9.71 19.18 -20.16
N LEU A 201 -8.49 18.78 -20.50
CA LEU A 201 -7.91 17.52 -20.00
C LEU A 201 -7.69 17.57 -18.48
N THR A 202 -7.29 18.70 -17.92
CA THR A 202 -7.15 18.87 -16.47
C THR A 202 -8.52 18.75 -15.77
N ALA A 203 -9.60 19.28 -16.38
CA ALA A 203 -10.94 19.13 -15.82
C ALA A 203 -11.41 17.66 -15.82
N LEU A 204 -11.13 16.94 -16.89
CA LEU A 204 -11.39 15.49 -16.96
C LEU A 204 -10.56 14.71 -15.94
N PHE A 205 -9.30 15.06 -15.78
CA PHE A 205 -8.43 14.43 -14.79
C PHE A 205 -8.89 14.71 -13.36
N ALA A 206 -9.30 15.95 -13.05
CA ALA A 206 -9.84 16.31 -11.76
C ALA A 206 -11.10 15.49 -11.40
N SER A 207 -12.04 15.34 -12.35
CA SER A 207 -13.24 14.53 -12.14
C SER A 207 -12.92 13.03 -11.98
N TYR A 208 -11.90 12.53 -12.66
CA TYR A 208 -11.40 11.18 -12.47
C TYR A 208 -10.81 10.96 -11.07
N LEU A 209 -9.97 11.87 -10.60
CA LEU A 209 -9.39 11.83 -9.25
C LEU A 209 -10.49 11.88 -8.17
N GLU A 210 -11.52 12.70 -8.37
CA GLU A 210 -12.69 12.76 -7.49
C GLU A 210 -13.41 11.41 -7.44
N SER A 211 -13.61 10.74 -8.57
CA SER A 211 -14.21 9.41 -8.63
C SER A 211 -13.38 8.33 -7.93
N LYS A 212 -12.06 8.52 -7.83
CA LYS A 212 -11.12 7.64 -7.10
C LYS A 212 -10.96 8.01 -5.63
N SER A 213 -11.72 8.99 -5.13
CA SER A 213 -11.62 9.52 -3.76
C SER A 213 -10.24 10.14 -3.43
N GLN A 214 -9.48 10.54 -4.45
CA GLN A 214 -8.23 11.29 -4.30
C GLN A 214 -8.54 12.80 -4.24
N PHE A 215 -9.30 13.18 -3.21
CA PHE A 215 -9.89 14.52 -3.12
C PHE A 215 -8.87 15.64 -3.05
N ARG A 216 -7.73 15.45 -2.37
CA ARG A 216 -6.68 16.47 -2.29
C ARG A 216 -6.09 16.79 -3.66
N GLU A 217 -5.78 15.76 -4.43
CA GLU A 217 -5.21 15.93 -5.77
C GLU A 217 -6.25 16.50 -6.75
N ALA A 218 -7.51 16.08 -6.62
CA ALA A 218 -8.62 16.64 -7.38
C ALA A 218 -8.81 18.14 -7.11
N ALA A 219 -8.74 18.55 -5.84
CA ALA A 219 -8.85 19.93 -5.44
C ALA A 219 -7.75 20.80 -6.04
N LEU A 220 -6.48 20.36 -5.98
CA LEU A 220 -5.35 21.03 -6.61
C LEU A 220 -5.55 21.18 -8.13
N ALA A 221 -6.08 20.16 -8.80
CA ALA A 221 -6.39 20.23 -10.23
C ALA A 221 -7.50 21.25 -10.52
N TYR A 222 -8.53 21.33 -9.67
CA TYR A 222 -9.58 22.36 -9.80
C TYR A 222 -9.09 23.78 -9.51
N GLU A 223 -8.12 23.97 -8.62
CA GLU A 223 -7.48 25.27 -8.39
C GLU A 223 -6.74 25.77 -9.64
N THR A 224 -6.06 24.89 -10.36
CA THR A 224 -5.40 25.28 -11.62
C THR A 224 -6.39 25.71 -12.71
N LEU A 225 -7.67 25.32 -12.56
CA LEU A 225 -8.77 25.69 -13.47
C LEU A 225 -9.62 26.89 -12.99
N PRO A 226 -9.16 27.66 -12.04
CA PRO A 226 -9.86 28.57 -11.11
C PRO A 226 -11.32 28.18 -10.78
N ASN A 227 -11.56 26.87 -10.62
CA ASN A 227 -12.86 26.37 -10.19
C ASN A 227 -12.85 26.13 -8.67
N TYR A 228 -12.81 27.24 -7.94
CA TYR A 228 -12.68 27.21 -6.48
C TYR A 228 -13.88 26.61 -5.75
N THR A 229 -15.06 26.58 -6.36
CA THR A 229 -16.24 25.95 -5.76
C THR A 229 -16.06 24.43 -5.64
N LYS A 230 -15.61 23.77 -6.72
CA LYS A 230 -15.29 22.35 -6.69
C LYS A 230 -14.04 22.06 -5.87
N ALA A 231 -13.03 22.93 -5.92
CA ALA A 231 -11.83 22.79 -5.09
C ALA A 231 -12.20 22.77 -3.60
N THR A 232 -13.04 23.70 -3.14
CA THR A 232 -13.51 23.76 -1.75
C THR A 232 -14.25 22.49 -1.35
N SER A 233 -15.16 21.98 -2.18
CA SER A 233 -15.89 20.73 -1.87
C SER A 233 -14.96 19.53 -1.81
N CYS A 234 -13.96 19.43 -2.68
CA CYS A 234 -12.97 18.38 -2.66
C CYS A 234 -12.06 18.46 -1.42
N TYR A 235 -11.59 19.64 -1.04
CA TYR A 235 -10.80 19.80 0.18
C TYR A 235 -11.59 19.43 1.43
N LEU A 236 -12.86 19.81 1.54
CA LEU A 236 -13.73 19.36 2.63
C LEU A 236 -13.83 17.84 2.70
N SER A 237 -14.00 17.20 1.55
CA SER A 237 -14.07 15.73 1.46
C SER A 237 -12.74 15.05 1.76
N SER A 238 -11.60 15.74 1.63
CA SER A 238 -10.27 15.18 1.95
C SER A 238 -9.97 15.13 3.44
N GLY A 239 -10.75 15.84 4.26
CA GLY A 239 -10.65 15.85 5.70
C GLY A 239 -10.10 17.15 6.29
N PRO A 240 -10.14 17.28 7.63
CA PRO A 240 -9.84 18.52 8.33
C PRO A 240 -8.37 18.96 8.24
N SER A 241 -7.45 18.08 7.87
CA SER A 241 -6.03 18.43 7.71
C SER A 241 -5.76 19.49 6.64
N GLN A 242 -6.68 19.63 5.68
CA GLN A 242 -6.58 20.62 4.58
C GLN A 242 -7.42 21.88 4.81
N TRP A 243 -7.63 22.26 6.08
CA TRP A 243 -8.49 23.37 6.43
C TRP A 243 -8.02 24.73 5.87
N ARG A 244 -6.69 24.95 5.76
CA ARG A 244 -6.14 26.20 5.21
C ARG A 244 -6.42 26.32 3.74
N GLU A 245 -6.20 25.27 3.01
CA GLU A 245 -6.47 25.14 1.58
C GLU A 245 -7.97 25.30 1.29
N THR A 246 -8.81 24.69 2.15
CA THR A 246 -10.27 24.83 2.06
C THR A 246 -10.71 26.30 2.21
N LEU A 247 -10.18 26.99 3.21
CA LEU A 247 -10.51 28.40 3.45
C LEU A 247 -9.95 29.31 2.34
N TYR A 248 -8.73 29.06 1.88
CA TYR A 248 -8.15 29.76 0.75
C TYR A 248 -9.02 29.60 -0.50
N ALA A 249 -9.41 28.41 -0.85
CA ALA A 249 -10.26 28.14 -1.99
C ALA A 249 -11.65 28.79 -1.81
N ALA A 250 -12.22 28.72 -0.62
CA ALA A 250 -13.52 29.35 -0.32
C ALA A 250 -13.50 30.88 -0.46
N LEU A 251 -12.44 31.53 0.00
CA LEU A 251 -12.26 33.00 -0.10
C LEU A 251 -11.93 33.43 -1.54
N SER A 252 -11.34 32.56 -2.34
CA SER A 252 -10.97 32.85 -3.75
C SER A 252 -12.12 32.60 -4.73
N GLN A 253 -13.29 32.17 -4.27
CA GLN A 253 -14.45 31.94 -5.15
C GLN A 253 -14.95 33.21 -5.83
N SER A 254 -15.41 33.06 -7.07
CA SER A 254 -16.10 34.09 -7.83
C SER A 254 -17.44 33.53 -8.37
N PRO A 255 -18.59 34.05 -7.91
CA PRO A 255 -18.81 35.10 -6.94
C PRO A 255 -18.37 34.73 -5.49
N PRO A 256 -18.00 35.75 -4.66
CA PRO A 256 -17.55 35.47 -3.30
C PRO A 256 -18.65 34.81 -2.47
N LEU A 257 -18.25 33.92 -1.56
CA LEU A 257 -19.17 33.28 -0.65
C LEU A 257 -19.91 34.30 0.22
N SER A 258 -21.19 34.07 0.50
CA SER A 258 -21.92 34.91 1.45
C SER A 258 -21.32 34.79 2.85
N GLY A 259 -21.37 35.87 3.64
CA GLY A 259 -20.82 35.85 5.01
C GLY A 259 -21.42 34.75 5.88
N SER A 260 -22.72 34.43 5.72
CA SER A 260 -23.34 33.28 6.43
C SER A 260 -22.75 31.95 6.00
N ALA A 261 -22.59 31.71 4.70
CA ALA A 261 -22.02 30.44 4.21
C ALA A 261 -20.55 30.29 4.61
N LEU A 262 -19.79 31.38 4.70
CA LEU A 262 -18.41 31.32 5.20
C LEU A 262 -18.38 30.99 6.69
N ASN A 263 -19.30 31.56 7.50
CA ASN A 263 -19.41 31.25 8.91
C ASN A 263 -19.82 29.76 9.14
N ASP A 264 -20.76 29.25 8.35
CA ASP A 264 -21.17 27.84 8.42
C ASP A 264 -20.00 26.92 8.06
N LEU A 265 -19.23 27.27 7.03
CA LEU A 265 -18.03 26.54 6.63
C LEU A 265 -16.95 26.55 7.73
N THR A 266 -16.66 27.73 8.31
CA THR A 266 -15.64 27.84 9.37
C THR A 266 -16.06 27.09 10.63
N THR A 267 -17.36 27.09 10.98
CA THR A 267 -17.90 26.32 12.11
C THR A 267 -17.78 24.82 11.86
N SER A 268 -18.14 24.35 10.67
CA SER A 268 -18.01 22.94 10.29
C SER A 268 -16.55 22.47 10.32
N LEU A 269 -15.60 23.29 9.83
CA LEU A 269 -14.16 22.97 9.90
C LEU A 269 -13.66 22.96 11.34
N TYR A 270 -14.10 23.90 12.17
CA TYR A 270 -13.76 23.95 13.59
C TYR A 270 -14.22 22.67 14.31
N ASP A 271 -15.47 22.24 14.11
CA ASP A 271 -16.01 21.03 14.73
C ASP A 271 -15.23 19.78 14.27
N ALA A 272 -14.91 19.68 12.98
CA ALA A 272 -14.13 18.57 12.44
C ALA A 272 -12.69 18.55 12.99
N LEU A 273 -12.07 19.71 13.22
CA LEU A 273 -10.74 19.80 13.84
C LEU A 273 -10.75 19.45 15.32
N ILE A 274 -11.79 19.82 16.05
CA ILE A 274 -11.99 19.38 17.45
C ILE A 274 -12.14 17.86 17.51
N GLU A 275 -12.93 17.27 16.61
CA GLU A 275 -13.12 15.82 16.54
C GLU A 275 -11.81 15.07 16.22
N SER A 276 -10.99 15.63 15.32
CA SER A 276 -9.66 15.10 14.99
C SER A 276 -8.59 15.40 16.05
N LYS A 277 -8.91 16.19 17.09
CA LYS A 277 -8.01 16.64 18.18
C LYS A 277 -6.89 17.58 17.72
N ASP A 278 -7.04 18.24 16.58
CA ASP A 278 -6.13 19.30 16.16
C ASP A 278 -6.57 20.65 16.75
N TYR A 279 -6.37 20.78 18.07
CA TYR A 279 -6.78 21.96 18.83
C TYR A 279 -6.05 23.24 18.42
N PHE A 280 -4.81 23.12 17.92
CA PHE A 280 -4.04 24.27 17.48
C PHE A 280 -4.65 24.90 16.21
N ALA A 281 -4.97 24.06 15.23
CA ALA A 281 -5.62 24.51 14.01
C ALA A 281 -7.04 25.07 14.30
N ALA A 282 -7.81 24.40 15.17
CA ALA A 282 -9.13 24.85 15.58
C ALA A 282 -9.10 26.22 16.25
N ALA A 283 -8.15 26.46 17.16
CA ALA A 283 -7.96 27.78 17.80
C ALA A 283 -7.57 28.85 16.81
N THR A 284 -6.75 28.52 15.79
CA THR A 284 -6.37 29.46 14.72
C THR A 284 -7.59 29.90 13.91
N ILE A 285 -8.50 28.98 13.56
CA ILE A 285 -9.75 29.31 12.86
C ILE A 285 -10.61 30.26 13.71
N GLN A 286 -10.73 30.01 15.02
CA GLN A 286 -11.48 30.89 15.89
C GLN A 286 -10.91 32.31 15.96
N LEU A 287 -9.58 32.41 15.96
CA LEU A 287 -8.91 33.73 15.97
C LEU A 287 -9.03 34.50 14.65
N GLU A 288 -8.78 33.83 13.55
CA GLU A 288 -8.63 34.48 12.25
C GLU A 288 -9.98 34.70 11.54
N HIS A 289 -10.90 33.76 11.69
CA HIS A 289 -12.14 33.75 10.91
C HIS A 289 -13.39 34.00 11.76
N MET A 290 -13.43 33.52 13.00
CA MET A 290 -14.59 33.69 13.89
C MET A 290 -14.43 34.86 14.84
N SER A 291 -13.25 35.48 14.92
CA SER A 291 -12.92 36.60 15.81
C SER A 291 -13.22 36.34 17.30
N SER A 292 -13.29 35.08 17.72
CA SER A 292 -13.61 34.66 19.07
C SER A 292 -12.35 34.41 19.86
N ILE A 293 -11.90 35.41 20.63
CA ILE A 293 -10.68 35.33 21.44
C ILE A 293 -10.88 34.37 22.60
N ASP A 294 -12.05 34.41 23.24
CA ASP A 294 -12.38 33.60 24.40
C ASP A 294 -12.47 32.10 24.03
N GLY A 295 -13.12 31.80 22.90
CA GLY A 295 -13.18 30.44 22.34
C GLY A 295 -11.80 29.92 21.95
N ALA A 296 -10.97 30.73 21.32
CA ALA A 296 -9.61 30.34 20.94
C ALA A 296 -8.74 30.05 22.16
N ALA A 297 -8.81 30.89 23.21
CA ALA A 297 -8.09 30.63 24.46
C ALA A 297 -8.53 29.30 25.11
N TRP A 298 -9.84 29.04 25.12
CA TRP A 298 -10.38 27.78 25.62
C TRP A 298 -9.91 26.56 24.79
N THR A 299 -9.91 26.69 23.47
CA THR A 299 -9.45 25.62 22.58
C THR A 299 -7.96 25.34 22.74
N PHE A 300 -7.13 26.38 22.92
CA PHE A 300 -5.71 26.20 23.25
C PHE A 300 -5.53 25.47 24.58
N CYS A 301 -6.31 25.81 25.62
CA CYS A 301 -6.25 25.11 26.90
C CYS A 301 -6.61 23.62 26.76
N LYS A 302 -7.62 23.29 25.98
CA LYS A 302 -7.99 21.88 25.69
C LYS A 302 -6.89 21.09 24.99
N GLY A 303 -6.13 21.73 24.12
CA GLY A 303 -4.98 21.12 23.42
C GLY A 303 -3.67 21.15 24.20
N TYR A 304 -3.68 21.61 25.46
CA TYR A 304 -2.48 21.80 26.27
C TYR A 304 -1.51 22.88 25.72
N PHE A 305 -1.97 23.76 24.85
CA PHE A 305 -1.19 24.88 24.30
C PHE A 305 -1.25 26.12 25.20
N PHE A 306 -0.95 25.94 26.50
CA PHE A 306 -1.05 27.03 27.47
C PHE A 306 -0.11 28.18 27.20
N ALA A 307 1.07 27.92 26.62
CA ALA A 307 2.01 28.99 26.23
C ALA A 307 1.37 29.95 25.22
N ASP A 308 0.67 29.39 24.24
CA ASP A 308 -0.01 30.16 23.19
C ASP A 308 -1.25 30.88 23.72
N ALA A 309 -1.99 30.22 24.64
CA ALA A 309 -3.11 30.86 25.36
C ALA A 309 -2.64 32.08 26.16
N PHE A 310 -1.54 32.00 26.92
CA PHE A 310 -0.97 33.13 27.64
C PHE A 310 -0.50 34.24 26.69
N HIS A 311 0.15 33.85 25.59
CA HIS A 311 0.59 34.82 24.58
C HIS A 311 -0.60 35.56 23.95
N LEU A 312 -1.68 34.82 23.65
CA LEU A 312 -2.92 35.40 23.12
C LEU A 312 -3.52 36.44 24.06
N VAL A 313 -3.62 36.11 25.36
CA VAL A 313 -4.15 37.01 26.38
C VAL A 313 -3.30 38.28 26.50
N ALA A 314 -1.97 38.13 26.50
CA ALA A 314 -1.06 39.27 26.53
C ALA A 314 -1.18 40.14 25.28
N LEU A 315 -1.22 39.53 24.09
CA LEU A 315 -1.33 40.21 22.81
C LEU A 315 -2.62 41.02 22.67
N LYS A 316 -3.72 40.42 23.13
CA LYS A 316 -5.07 41.07 23.05
C LYS A 316 -5.39 41.91 24.27
N SER A 317 -4.50 42.03 25.25
CA SER A 317 -4.67 42.81 26.48
C SER A 317 -5.97 42.52 27.25
N LYS A 318 -6.35 41.21 27.33
CA LYS A 318 -7.56 40.74 28.03
C LYS A 318 -7.19 39.93 29.27
N PRO A 319 -6.73 40.54 30.38
CA PRO A 319 -6.28 39.81 31.56
C PRO A 319 -7.39 38.99 32.26
N GLU A 320 -8.67 39.33 32.03
CA GLU A 320 -9.83 38.58 32.55
C GLU A 320 -9.86 37.10 32.13
N LEU A 321 -9.32 36.79 30.93
CA LEU A 321 -9.27 35.45 30.41
C LEU A 321 -8.30 34.54 31.21
N LEU A 322 -7.36 35.10 31.96
CA LEU A 322 -6.47 34.34 32.82
C LEU A 322 -7.27 33.61 33.91
N GLU A 323 -8.18 34.31 34.56
CA GLU A 323 -8.97 33.75 35.66
C GLU A 323 -10.18 32.96 35.15
N ASN A 324 -10.80 33.42 34.06
CA ASN A 324 -12.04 32.84 33.56
C ASN A 324 -11.85 31.59 32.67
N VAL A 325 -10.72 31.50 31.96
CA VAL A 325 -10.49 30.44 30.95
C VAL A 325 -9.23 29.64 31.25
N ILE A 326 -8.08 30.33 31.49
CA ILE A 326 -6.80 29.63 31.59
C ILE A 326 -6.67 28.90 32.92
N ASP A 327 -7.03 29.53 34.06
CA ASP A 327 -6.94 28.89 35.36
C ASP A 327 -7.87 27.66 35.50
N PRO A 328 -9.14 27.70 35.07
CA PRO A 328 -9.97 26.50 34.97
C PRO A 328 -9.38 25.43 34.05
N GLY A 329 -8.87 25.82 32.86
CA GLY A 329 -8.26 24.90 31.92
C GLY A 329 -6.99 24.23 32.46
N LEU A 330 -6.13 24.97 33.18
CA LEU A 330 -4.98 24.40 33.87
C LEU A 330 -5.39 23.39 34.97
N ASN A 331 -6.43 23.70 35.74
CA ASN A 331 -6.94 22.81 36.77
C ASN A 331 -7.54 21.52 36.18
N GLU A 332 -8.33 21.63 35.10
CA GLU A 332 -8.91 20.48 34.39
C GLU A 332 -7.82 19.59 33.79
N ALA A 333 -6.84 20.18 33.10
CA ALA A 333 -5.70 19.47 32.53
C ALA A 333 -4.83 18.81 33.61
N LEU A 334 -4.63 19.48 34.76
CA LEU A 334 -3.94 18.93 35.92
C LEU A 334 -4.65 17.70 36.46
N ALA A 335 -5.97 17.79 36.70
CA ALA A 335 -6.77 16.69 37.23
C ALA A 335 -6.73 15.49 36.28
N SER A 336 -6.98 15.72 34.99
CA SER A 336 -6.96 14.67 33.95
C SER A 336 -5.58 14.00 33.81
N SER A 337 -4.50 14.80 33.84
CA SER A 337 -3.14 14.27 33.74
C SER A 337 -2.72 13.46 34.97
N THR A 338 -3.10 13.92 36.18
CA THR A 338 -2.79 13.20 37.41
C THR A 338 -3.56 11.88 37.53
N GLU A 339 -4.84 11.87 37.11
CA GLU A 339 -5.66 10.65 37.06
C GLU A 339 -5.09 9.63 36.07
N LEU A 340 -4.73 10.08 34.84
CA LEU A 340 -4.14 9.23 33.82
C LEU A 340 -2.81 8.62 34.27
N LEU A 341 -1.93 9.42 34.89
CA LEU A 341 -0.66 8.93 35.41
C LEU A 341 -0.86 7.92 36.55
N ALA A 342 -1.81 8.18 37.46
CA ALA A 342 -2.15 7.26 38.52
C ALA A 342 -2.72 5.94 37.99
N GLU A 343 -3.60 6.00 36.98
CA GLU A 343 -4.14 4.82 36.31
C GLU A 343 -3.01 4.00 35.64
N CYS A 344 -2.14 4.65 34.85
CA CYS A 344 -1.03 3.97 34.19
C CYS A 344 -0.07 3.32 35.20
N LYS A 345 0.26 4.03 36.29
CA LYS A 345 1.07 3.50 37.39
C LYS A 345 0.42 2.27 38.03
N GLY A 346 -0.87 2.36 38.37
CA GLY A 346 -1.62 1.26 38.98
C GLY A 346 -1.67 0.03 38.07
N GLN A 347 -1.91 0.22 36.77
CA GLN A 347 -1.93 -0.87 35.80
C GLN A 347 -0.56 -1.51 35.62
N LEU A 348 0.54 -0.73 35.54
CA LEU A 348 1.90 -1.27 35.45
C LEU A 348 2.27 -2.09 36.68
N LEU A 349 2.00 -1.56 37.88
CA LEU A 349 2.27 -2.25 39.14
C LEU A 349 1.45 -3.54 39.33
N ALA A 350 0.27 -3.64 38.70
CA ALA A 350 -0.55 -4.85 38.75
C ALA A 350 -0.14 -5.88 37.68
N GLN A 351 0.20 -5.43 36.46
CA GLN A 351 0.43 -6.32 35.32
C GLN A 351 1.83 -6.91 35.29
N VAL A 352 2.88 -6.14 35.64
CA VAL A 352 4.27 -6.61 35.56
C VAL A 352 4.56 -7.77 36.52
N PRO A 353 4.18 -7.72 37.80
CA PRO A 353 4.34 -8.88 38.69
C PRO A 353 3.56 -10.10 38.21
N ARG A 354 2.36 -9.88 37.64
CA ARG A 354 1.56 -10.98 37.12
C ARG A 354 2.22 -11.66 35.91
N ILE A 355 2.86 -10.91 35.02
CA ILE A 355 3.66 -11.49 33.91
C ILE A 355 4.80 -12.33 34.48
N ARG A 356 5.49 -11.85 35.52
CA ARG A 356 6.56 -12.58 36.20
C ARG A 356 6.05 -13.91 36.79
N GLU A 357 4.95 -13.87 37.53
CA GLU A 357 4.31 -15.09 38.08
C GLU A 357 3.94 -16.10 36.97
N LEU A 358 3.39 -15.63 35.86
CA LEU A 358 3.01 -16.52 34.75
C LEU A 358 4.23 -17.17 34.12
N ARG A 359 5.35 -16.43 33.96
CA ARG A 359 6.61 -16.96 33.46
C ARG A 359 7.26 -17.95 34.40
N GLU A 360 7.26 -17.66 35.70
CA GLU A 360 7.77 -18.59 36.72
C GLU A 360 6.95 -19.88 36.72
N LYS A 361 5.62 -19.82 36.63
CA LYS A 361 4.75 -21.00 36.49
C LYS A 361 5.01 -21.76 35.21
N ALA A 362 5.20 -21.08 34.09
CA ALA A 362 5.51 -21.73 32.82
C ALA A 362 6.87 -22.46 32.83
N LEU A 363 7.85 -21.94 33.61
CA LEU A 363 9.14 -22.59 33.83
C LEU A 363 9.06 -23.78 34.78
N ALA A 364 8.23 -23.68 35.85
CA ALA A 364 8.06 -24.75 36.83
C ALA A 364 7.26 -25.92 36.30
N ASP A 365 6.19 -25.65 35.53
CA ASP A 365 5.34 -26.66 34.91
C ASP A 365 4.87 -26.23 33.52
N PRO A 366 5.59 -26.60 32.46
CA PRO A 366 5.27 -26.23 31.08
C PRO A 366 3.91 -26.76 30.59
N LEU A 367 3.37 -27.81 31.21
CA LEU A 367 2.12 -28.45 30.80
C LEU A 367 0.89 -27.97 31.58
N ALA A 368 1.08 -27.30 32.73
CA ALA A 368 -0.02 -26.85 33.59
C ALA A 368 -1.08 -26.01 32.87
N PHE A 369 -0.68 -25.22 31.89
CA PHE A 369 -1.61 -24.40 31.08
C PHE A 369 -2.46 -25.21 30.10
N TYR A 370 -1.97 -26.37 29.65
CA TYR A 370 -2.68 -27.27 28.72
C TYR A 370 -3.60 -28.25 29.46
N GLU A 371 -3.28 -28.60 30.69
CA GLU A 371 -4.12 -29.48 31.53
C GLU A 371 -5.36 -28.75 32.05
N GLY A 372 -5.28 -27.44 32.33
CA GLY A 372 -6.41 -26.60 32.72
C GLY A 372 -7.50 -26.46 31.65
N GLU A 373 -7.18 -26.62 30.39
CA GLU A 373 -8.17 -26.60 29.28
C GLU A 373 -8.95 -27.92 29.15
N ARG A 374 -8.46 -29.04 29.71
CA ARG A 374 -9.14 -30.35 29.67
C ARG A 374 -10.09 -30.59 30.84
N GLY A 375 -9.99 -29.82 31.94
CA GLY A 375 -10.77 -30.02 33.17
C GLY A 375 -11.89 -29.01 33.45
N GLY A 376 -12.08 -28.02 32.60
CA GLY A 376 -13.09 -26.98 32.79
C GLY A 376 -14.40 -27.32 32.09
N ASP A 377 -15.25 -28.09 32.76
CA ASP A 377 -16.68 -28.09 32.49
C ASP A 377 -17.20 -26.66 32.72
N GLY A 378 -17.70 -26.00 31.68
CA GLY A 378 -18.49 -24.79 31.85
C GLY A 378 -18.16 -23.54 31.02
N ASP A 379 -17.76 -23.65 29.77
CA ASP A 379 -17.91 -22.54 28.85
C ASP A 379 -18.41 -23.04 27.48
N VAL A 380 -19.63 -23.57 27.47
CA VAL A 380 -20.39 -23.73 26.22
C VAL A 380 -20.80 -22.33 25.81
N PRO A 381 -20.40 -21.82 24.62
CA PRO A 381 -20.87 -20.52 24.16
C PRO A 381 -22.38 -20.56 24.04
N ASP A 382 -23.06 -19.53 24.54
CA ASP A 382 -24.53 -19.34 24.51
C ASP A 382 -25.18 -19.45 23.10
N ASP A 383 -24.40 -19.54 22.04
CA ASP A 383 -24.85 -19.69 20.65
C ASP A 383 -24.88 -21.14 20.13
N VAL A 384 -24.57 -22.12 20.94
CA VAL A 384 -24.78 -23.53 20.58
C VAL A 384 -25.98 -24.03 21.38
N SER A 385 -27.15 -24.01 20.77
CA SER A 385 -28.30 -24.76 21.27
C SER A 385 -27.87 -26.24 21.35
N VAL A 386 -27.52 -26.70 22.53
CA VAL A 386 -27.35 -28.11 22.83
C VAL A 386 -28.76 -28.70 22.91
N ALA A 387 -29.35 -28.90 21.73
CA ALA A 387 -30.40 -29.90 21.64
C ALA A 387 -29.75 -31.20 22.06
N ALA A 388 -30.27 -31.79 23.14
CA ALA A 388 -29.90 -33.11 23.59
C ALA A 388 -30.11 -34.12 22.44
N SER A 389 -29.18 -34.18 21.52
CA SER A 389 -29.18 -35.16 20.44
C SER A 389 -28.51 -36.40 20.98
N SER A 390 -29.34 -37.36 21.27
CA SER A 390 -28.99 -38.73 21.55
C SER A 390 -27.84 -39.21 20.62
N LYS A 391 -26.98 -40.09 21.11
CA LYS A 391 -25.81 -40.69 20.40
C LYS A 391 -26.13 -41.35 19.04
N LEU A 392 -27.39 -41.34 18.59
CA LEU A 392 -27.84 -41.82 17.29
C LEU A 392 -27.70 -40.81 16.14
N SER A 393 -27.43 -39.55 16.42
CA SER A 393 -27.34 -38.50 15.38
C SER A 393 -25.99 -38.42 14.67
N THR A 394 -24.92 -38.99 15.26
CA THR A 394 -23.58 -38.97 14.65
C THR A 394 -23.45 -39.87 13.43
N ASN A 395 -24.21 -40.98 13.37
CA ASN A 395 -24.18 -41.87 12.21
C ASN A 395 -24.98 -41.36 10.99
N ARG A 396 -25.95 -40.46 11.21
CA ARG A 396 -26.73 -39.87 10.11
C ARG A 396 -25.96 -38.77 9.36
N SER A 397 -25.02 -38.13 10.02
CA SER A 397 -24.18 -37.09 9.42
C SER A 397 -23.18 -37.63 8.41
N MET A 398 -22.74 -38.90 8.56
CA MET A 398 -21.84 -39.52 7.60
C MET A 398 -22.55 -39.92 6.30
N PHE A 399 -23.82 -40.33 6.39
CA PHE A 399 -24.58 -40.80 5.21
C PHE A 399 -25.09 -39.64 4.32
N THR A 400 -25.42 -38.50 4.90
CA THR A 400 -25.85 -37.31 4.13
C THR A 400 -24.72 -36.62 3.39
N ARG A 401 -23.46 -36.91 3.70
CA ARG A 401 -22.30 -36.41 2.95
C ARG A 401 -22.14 -37.08 1.56
N TYR A 402 -22.70 -38.29 1.39
CA TYR A 402 -22.55 -39.04 0.15
C TYR A 402 -23.74 -38.97 -0.80
N THR A 403 -24.92 -38.52 -0.36
CA THR A 403 -26.14 -38.52 -1.17
C THR A 403 -26.68 -37.14 -1.55
N GLY A 404 -25.97 -36.06 -1.20
CA GLY A 404 -26.30 -34.71 -1.66
C GLY A 404 -25.89 -34.53 -3.11
N LYS A 405 -26.84 -34.55 -4.05
CA LYS A 405 -26.64 -34.07 -5.41
C LYS A 405 -26.03 -32.67 -5.38
N GLY A 406 -24.71 -32.60 -5.48
CA GLY A 406 -23.95 -31.38 -5.53
C GLY A 406 -24.17 -30.70 -6.88
N SER A 407 -24.65 -29.51 -6.86
CA SER A 407 -24.43 -28.56 -7.93
C SER A 407 -22.91 -28.44 -8.15
N LEU A 408 -22.48 -28.56 -9.39
CA LEU A 408 -21.14 -28.27 -9.87
C LEU A 408 -20.81 -26.79 -9.66
N GLY A 409 -20.36 -26.44 -8.47
CA GLY A 409 -19.88 -25.11 -8.10
C GLY A 409 -18.64 -25.28 -7.26
N THR A 410 -17.49 -25.01 -7.89
CA THR A 410 -16.17 -24.75 -7.29
C THR A 410 -15.81 -25.62 -6.07
N LEU A 411 -14.87 -26.53 -6.29
CA LEU A 411 -14.05 -27.22 -5.27
C LEU A 411 -13.29 -26.22 -4.38
N GLY A 412 -14.04 -25.44 -3.59
CA GLY A 412 -13.54 -24.74 -2.43
C GLY A 412 -13.43 -25.73 -1.30
N THR A 413 -12.23 -26.24 -1.08
CA THR A 413 -11.90 -27.19 -0.03
C THR A 413 -12.53 -26.75 1.29
N GLY A 414 -13.50 -27.51 1.82
CA GLY A 414 -14.19 -27.24 3.10
C GLY A 414 -13.25 -27.12 4.31
N VAL A 415 -12.00 -27.48 4.15
CA VAL A 415 -10.88 -27.31 5.10
C VAL A 415 -10.59 -25.83 5.37
N SER A 416 -10.69 -24.94 4.36
CA SER A 416 -10.35 -23.52 4.54
C SER A 416 -11.38 -22.73 5.38
N ARG A 417 -12.66 -23.13 5.37
CA ARG A 417 -13.71 -22.49 6.18
C ARG A 417 -13.65 -22.92 7.65
N ALA A 418 -13.32 -24.18 7.92
CA ALA A 418 -13.14 -24.67 9.30
C ALA A 418 -11.89 -24.04 9.95
N THR A 419 -10.79 -23.93 9.20
CA THR A 419 -9.54 -23.28 9.68
C THR A 419 -9.73 -21.79 9.92
N SER A 420 -10.47 -21.08 9.06
CA SER A 420 -10.72 -19.65 9.25
C SER A 420 -11.62 -19.35 10.46
N LYS A 421 -12.63 -20.19 10.75
CA LYS A 421 -13.45 -20.06 11.96
C LYS A 421 -12.66 -20.35 13.23
N ASN A 422 -11.83 -21.38 13.23
CA ASN A 422 -10.97 -21.71 14.38
C ASN A 422 -9.95 -20.60 14.62
N ARG A 423 -9.33 -20.07 13.55
CA ARG A 423 -8.40 -18.95 13.65
C ARG A 423 -9.06 -17.71 14.26
N ARG A 424 -10.26 -17.33 13.81
CA ARG A 424 -11.01 -16.20 14.40
C ARG A 424 -11.42 -16.45 15.85
N ARG A 425 -11.71 -17.70 16.22
CA ARG A 425 -12.01 -18.07 17.61
C ARG A 425 -10.77 -17.96 18.50
N GLU A 426 -9.63 -18.41 18.03
CA GLU A 426 -8.35 -18.25 18.72
C GLU A 426 -7.92 -16.78 18.83
N GLU A 427 -8.08 -15.99 17.77
CA GLU A 427 -7.84 -14.55 17.80
C GLU A 427 -8.71 -13.84 18.84
N ARG A 428 -9.99 -14.23 18.98
CA ARG A 428 -10.88 -13.70 20.02
C ARG A 428 -10.47 -14.15 21.43
N LYS A 429 -10.01 -15.39 21.61
CA LYS A 429 -9.47 -15.87 22.88
C LYS A 429 -8.20 -15.12 23.28
N ARG A 430 -7.28 -14.89 22.35
CA ARG A 430 -6.07 -14.06 22.52
C ARG A 430 -6.43 -12.63 22.91
N ALA A 431 -7.38 -12.04 22.19
CA ALA A 431 -7.83 -10.66 22.44
C ALA A 431 -8.49 -10.48 23.83
N ARG A 432 -9.12 -11.52 24.41
CA ARG A 432 -9.76 -11.46 25.72
C ARG A 432 -8.81 -11.67 26.90
N GLY A 433 -7.68 -12.35 26.72
CA GLY A 433 -6.67 -12.57 27.76
C GLY A 433 -7.24 -13.09 29.09
N LYS A 434 -8.13 -14.09 29.05
CA LYS A 434 -8.81 -14.58 30.25
C LYS A 434 -7.79 -15.04 31.29
N LYS A 435 -7.94 -14.63 32.54
CA LYS A 435 -7.06 -14.99 33.66
C LYS A 435 -6.95 -16.52 33.79
N GLY A 436 -5.72 -17.03 33.77
CA GLY A 436 -5.43 -18.47 33.81
C GLY A 436 -5.42 -19.15 32.43
N SER A 437 -5.58 -18.44 31.31
CA SER A 437 -5.48 -19.00 29.96
C SER A 437 -4.05 -18.93 29.42
N VAL A 438 -3.72 -19.79 28.45
CA VAL A 438 -2.43 -19.78 27.71
C VAL A 438 -2.11 -18.41 27.09
N TYR A 439 -3.14 -17.61 26.82
CA TYR A 439 -3.02 -16.30 26.15
C TYR A 439 -2.97 -15.12 27.13
N GLU A 440 -3.03 -15.36 28.47
CA GLU A 440 -2.99 -14.28 29.47
C GLU A 440 -1.69 -13.50 29.40
N GLU A 441 -0.55 -14.19 29.24
CA GLU A 441 0.78 -13.54 29.14
C GLU A 441 0.87 -12.65 27.89
N GLU A 442 0.50 -13.15 26.70
CA GLU A 442 0.52 -12.37 25.47
C GLU A 442 -0.35 -11.10 25.57
N TYR A 443 -1.52 -11.24 26.18
CA TYR A 443 -2.43 -10.12 26.40
C TYR A 443 -1.85 -9.07 27.34
N LEU A 444 -1.25 -9.50 28.47
CA LEU A 444 -0.62 -8.59 29.43
C LEU A 444 0.60 -7.89 28.85
N VAL A 445 1.44 -8.60 28.08
CA VAL A 445 2.60 -8.00 27.39
C VAL A 445 2.12 -6.95 26.38
N ALA A 446 1.10 -7.26 25.57
CA ALA A 446 0.52 -6.30 24.64
C ALA A 446 -0.19 -5.13 25.36
N SER A 447 -0.71 -5.35 26.58
CA SER A 447 -1.29 -4.30 27.42
C SER A 447 -0.21 -3.36 27.95
N VAL A 448 0.89 -3.90 28.47
CA VAL A 448 2.04 -3.10 28.93
C VAL A 448 2.63 -2.28 27.78
N GLU A 449 2.76 -2.85 26.57
CA GLU A 449 3.21 -2.11 25.40
C GLU A 449 2.31 -0.91 25.08
N ARG A 450 0.98 -1.11 25.13
CA ARG A 450 0.02 0.00 24.93
C ARG A 450 0.12 1.07 26.01
N LEU A 451 0.34 0.68 27.28
CA LEU A 451 0.55 1.63 28.37
C LEU A 451 1.80 2.46 28.17
N ILE A 452 2.93 1.84 27.79
CA ILE A 452 4.19 2.54 27.51
C ILE A 452 3.98 3.56 26.37
N LYS A 453 3.38 3.14 25.24
CA LYS A 453 3.04 4.03 24.12
C LYS A 453 2.11 5.18 24.54
N ARG A 454 1.15 4.91 25.42
CA ARG A 454 0.25 5.95 25.97
C ARG A 454 1.02 6.97 26.82
N VAL A 455 1.91 6.51 27.68
CA VAL A 455 2.76 7.40 28.50
C VAL A 455 3.69 8.25 27.62
N GLU A 456 4.29 7.65 26.61
CA GLU A 456 5.15 8.37 25.64
C GLU A 456 4.36 9.44 24.88
N SER A 457 3.13 9.13 24.42
CA SER A 457 2.29 10.07 23.66
C SER A 457 1.85 11.28 24.50
N VAL A 458 1.64 11.09 25.81
CA VAL A 458 1.16 12.15 26.71
C VAL A 458 2.31 12.96 27.32
N ARG A 459 3.56 12.50 27.18
CA ARG A 459 4.74 13.17 27.74
C ARG A 459 4.85 14.64 27.33
N ASP A 460 4.65 14.92 26.03
CA ASP A 460 4.77 16.28 25.50
C ASP A 460 3.61 17.17 25.95
N GLU A 461 2.41 16.61 26.12
CA GLU A 461 1.24 17.32 26.63
C GLU A 461 1.45 17.73 28.10
N ILE A 462 1.95 16.80 28.92
CA ILE A 462 2.29 17.08 30.33
C ILE A 462 3.43 18.10 30.42
N GLY A 463 4.43 18.02 29.54
CA GLY A 463 5.50 19.03 29.45
C GLY A 463 4.96 20.45 29.22
N ARG A 464 4.00 20.59 28.30
CA ARG A 464 3.32 21.86 28.03
C ARG A 464 2.47 22.33 29.23
N LEU A 465 1.81 21.40 29.93
CA LEU A 465 1.07 21.69 31.17
C LEU A 465 2.00 22.21 32.26
N VAL A 466 3.13 21.57 32.49
CA VAL A 466 4.15 22.01 33.48
C VAL A 466 4.60 23.44 33.20
N VAL A 467 4.91 23.76 31.92
CA VAL A 467 5.27 25.12 31.52
C VAL A 467 4.13 26.12 31.82
N GLY A 468 2.87 25.73 31.55
CA GLY A 468 1.71 26.55 31.86
C GLY A 468 1.55 26.83 33.35
N LEU A 469 1.69 25.80 34.19
CA LEU A 469 1.62 25.94 35.66
C LEU A 469 2.75 26.82 36.21
N ILE A 470 3.96 26.68 35.69
CA ILE A 470 5.11 27.53 36.08
C ILE A 470 4.85 28.97 35.74
N ARG A 471 4.36 29.29 34.55
CA ARG A 471 4.02 30.66 34.12
C ARG A 471 2.95 31.31 34.99
N ARG A 472 2.06 30.51 35.57
CA ARG A 472 1.03 30.98 36.51
C ARG A 472 1.49 31.04 37.96
N GLY A 473 2.76 30.64 38.24
CA GLY A 473 3.33 30.62 39.60
C GLY A 473 2.89 29.42 40.45
N MET A 474 2.26 28.40 39.86
CA MET A 474 1.80 27.18 40.55
C MET A 474 2.93 26.13 40.68
N TRP A 475 4.06 26.51 41.23
CA TRP A 475 5.29 25.70 41.27
C TRP A 475 5.15 24.35 41.97
N GLU A 476 4.39 24.29 43.06
CA GLU A 476 4.20 23.03 43.81
C GLU A 476 3.43 21.99 42.96
N ARG A 477 2.38 22.45 42.28
CA ARG A 477 1.59 21.60 41.38
C ARG A 477 2.39 21.14 40.17
N ALA A 478 3.18 22.03 39.57
CA ALA A 478 4.08 21.70 38.47
C ALA A 478 5.07 20.60 38.87
N ARG A 479 5.73 20.75 40.04
CA ARG A 479 6.67 19.76 40.55
C ARG A 479 5.99 18.41 40.87
N ALA A 480 4.77 18.42 41.39
CA ALA A 480 4.02 17.21 41.68
C ALA A 480 3.72 16.39 40.43
N VAL A 481 3.28 17.05 39.35
CA VAL A 481 2.98 16.37 38.06
C VAL A 481 4.23 15.87 37.40
N GLU A 482 5.29 16.69 37.35
CA GLU A 482 6.61 16.32 36.82
C GLU A 482 7.18 15.11 37.56
N GLY A 483 7.10 15.11 38.88
CA GLY A 483 7.51 13.98 39.72
C GLY A 483 6.71 12.70 39.43
N SER A 484 5.39 12.83 39.31
CA SER A 484 4.52 11.69 38.96
C SER A 484 4.83 11.13 37.54
N LEU A 485 5.09 12.01 36.58
CA LEU A 485 5.51 11.60 35.24
C LEU A 485 6.86 10.89 35.25
N ALA A 486 7.86 11.47 35.95
CA ALA A 486 9.20 10.87 36.08
C ALA A 486 9.15 9.49 36.74
N GLU A 487 8.28 9.31 37.75
CA GLU A 487 8.07 8.02 38.41
C GLU A 487 7.47 6.98 37.44
N VAL A 488 6.45 7.34 36.67
CA VAL A 488 5.84 6.43 35.70
C VAL A 488 6.81 6.09 34.57
N ILE A 489 7.59 7.06 34.07
CA ILE A 489 8.63 6.81 33.06
C ILE A 489 9.70 5.88 33.62
N GLY A 490 10.14 6.07 34.87
CA GLY A 490 11.09 5.18 35.53
C GLY A 490 10.56 3.74 35.63
N LEU A 491 9.28 3.57 35.99
CA LEU A 491 8.63 2.27 35.98
C LEU A 491 8.58 1.65 34.57
N CYS A 492 8.24 2.41 33.56
CA CYS A 492 8.26 1.93 32.17
C CYS A 492 9.66 1.46 31.77
N GLN A 493 10.70 2.23 32.08
CA GLN A 493 12.09 1.90 31.76
C GLN A 493 12.57 0.63 32.47
N THR A 494 12.17 0.41 33.74
CA THR A 494 12.49 -0.83 34.47
C THR A 494 11.72 -2.02 33.95
N CYS A 495 10.47 -1.84 33.48
CA CYS A 495 9.63 -2.90 32.94
C CYS A 495 10.06 -3.38 31.54
N ILE A 496 10.63 -2.50 30.70
CA ILE A 496 11.00 -2.83 29.32
C ILE A 496 11.94 -4.05 29.23
N PRO A 497 13.10 -4.09 29.89
CA PRO A 497 13.98 -5.25 29.83
C PRO A 497 13.37 -6.50 30.44
N GLU A 498 12.52 -6.36 31.45
CA GLU A 498 11.88 -7.48 32.12
C GLU A 498 10.77 -8.11 31.26
N VAL A 499 9.97 -7.29 30.59
CA VAL A 499 8.80 -7.75 29.83
C VAL A 499 9.17 -8.18 28.41
N PHE A 500 10.12 -7.48 27.73
CA PHE A 500 10.40 -7.67 26.32
C PHE A 500 11.73 -8.38 26.00
N ASN A 501 12.75 -8.36 26.91
CA ASN A 501 14.06 -8.98 26.64
C ASN A 501 14.16 -10.44 27.07
N THR A 502 13.10 -11.09 27.51
CA THR A 502 13.13 -12.54 27.68
C THR A 502 13.35 -13.18 26.32
N LYS A 503 14.54 -13.81 26.15
CA LYS A 503 14.79 -14.76 25.05
C LYS A 503 13.59 -15.65 24.99
N ALA A 504 12.89 -15.64 23.87
CA ALA A 504 11.79 -16.57 23.63
C ALA A 504 12.26 -17.97 23.97
N LEU A 505 11.67 -18.57 25.01
CA LEU A 505 11.85 -20.00 25.27
C LEU A 505 11.58 -20.72 23.96
N PRO A 506 12.37 -21.75 23.56
CA PRO A 506 12.35 -22.33 22.25
C PRO A 506 11.03 -23.11 22.02
N ARG A 507 9.93 -22.40 21.74
CA ARG A 507 8.70 -23.00 21.20
C ARG A 507 8.93 -23.65 19.82
N ALA A 508 10.01 -23.26 19.12
CA ALA A 508 10.38 -23.80 17.82
C ALA A 508 10.96 -25.23 17.86
N GLU A 509 11.49 -25.67 19.00
CA GLU A 509 12.06 -27.03 19.12
C GLU A 509 11.01 -28.09 19.49
N MET A 510 9.91 -27.69 20.16
CA MET A 510 8.84 -28.65 20.49
C MET A 510 8.00 -29.05 19.26
N GLN A 511 7.84 -28.15 18.27
CA GLN A 511 7.15 -28.50 17.01
C GLN A 511 8.01 -29.34 16.06
N ARG A 512 9.34 -29.27 16.13
CA ARG A 512 10.22 -30.14 15.35
C ARG A 512 10.34 -31.54 15.93
N GLY A 513 10.17 -31.72 17.23
CA GLY A 513 10.17 -33.02 17.88
C GLY A 513 8.93 -33.87 17.60
N GLU A 514 7.78 -33.26 17.30
CA GLU A 514 6.56 -34.00 16.96
C GLU A 514 6.51 -34.40 15.48
N GLU A 515 7.19 -33.73 14.57
CA GLU A 515 7.29 -34.14 13.16
C GLU A 515 8.32 -35.23 12.90
N GLU A 516 9.32 -35.41 13.76
CA GLU A 516 10.31 -36.49 13.60
C GLU A 516 9.88 -37.85 14.17
N VAL A 517 8.87 -37.90 15.06
CA VAL A 517 8.39 -39.16 15.67
C VAL A 517 7.38 -39.93 14.79
N PHE A 518 6.88 -39.31 13.70
CA PHE A 518 5.90 -39.93 12.81
C PHE A 518 6.44 -40.17 11.39
N ARG A 519 7.61 -40.82 11.25
CA ARG A 519 7.96 -41.53 10.02
C ARG A 519 7.67 -43.01 10.20
N PRO A 520 6.71 -43.60 9.47
CA PRO A 520 6.56 -45.04 9.45
C PRO A 520 7.81 -45.63 8.78
N VAL A 521 8.48 -46.53 9.48
CA VAL A 521 9.50 -47.39 8.94
C VAL A 521 8.83 -48.25 7.88
N GLY A 522 9.02 -47.90 6.61
CA GLY A 522 8.67 -48.75 5.48
C GLY A 522 9.70 -49.87 5.42
N GLY A 523 9.26 -51.06 5.70
CA GLY A 523 10.00 -52.27 5.42
C GLY A 523 10.03 -52.54 3.91
N ASP A 524 11.13 -53.12 3.49
CA ASP A 524 11.52 -53.89 2.31
C ASP A 524 10.68 -53.82 1.03
#